data_0ca0f9c77812f3b0a9283c0e93a3d5f0
#
_entry.id   0ca0f9c77812f3b0a9283c0e93a3d5f0
#
_cell.length_a   1.000
_cell.length_b   1.000
_cell.length_c   1.000
_cell.angle_alpha   90.00
_cell.angle_beta   90.00
_cell.angle_gamma   90.00
#
_symmetry.space_group_name_H-M   'P 1'
#
loop_
_entity.id
_entity.type
_entity.pdbx_description
1 polymer ?
#
loop_
_entity_poly.entity_id
_entity_poly.type
_entity_poly.pdbx_seq_one_letter_code
_entity_poly.pdbx_strand_id
1 'polypeptide(L)'
;MGKDIDAEMMMSFDLSPLDWAALLWFLVAWLGYDALSPRVSVAGRSINDSMKKVRFEWMIEMLQREMRMADASLVGHTISSVTFSASTTMIVIAGLVGVLGDIGQAYNVASGLRFAAPMSQSLFESKVLVITGVFVVAFFRFSWSLRQYNYLCALIGAAPSPREKNLHQRAALELAKLMTLAVTSFNQGLRSYYFALCVLVWLAGPGWFALATFGVVLVLLRHHYGSAAARLITEHATKP
;
A
#
# COMPACT_ATOMS: atom_id res chain seq x y z
N MET A 1 -45.51 10.65 -7.82
CA MET A 1 -44.79 10.66 -6.54
C MET A 1 -43.75 9.53 -6.50
N GLY A 2 -43.01 9.28 -7.55
CA GLY A 2 -42.05 8.18 -7.70
C GLY A 2 -40.83 8.53 -8.56
N LYS A 3 -40.71 9.76 -9.07
CA LYS A 3 -39.61 10.22 -9.90
C LYS A 3 -38.68 11.26 -9.21
N ASP A 4 -39.09 11.81 -8.09
CA ASP A 4 -38.35 12.86 -7.40
C ASP A 4 -37.42 12.28 -6.31
N ILE A 5 -37.63 11.00 -5.92
CA ILE A 5 -36.79 10.31 -4.92
C ILE A 5 -35.45 9.88 -5.51
N ASP A 6 -35.39 9.61 -6.82
CA ASP A 6 -34.14 9.18 -7.49
C ASP A 6 -33.16 10.35 -7.76
N ALA A 7 -33.64 11.59 -7.75
CA ALA A 7 -32.80 12.77 -7.95
C ALA A 7 -32.23 13.34 -6.63
N GLU A 8 -32.87 13.13 -5.48
CA GLU A 8 -32.36 13.53 -4.16
C GLU A 8 -31.41 12.50 -3.55
N MET A 9 -31.44 11.26 -4.00
CA MET A 9 -30.55 10.18 -3.54
C MET A 9 -29.25 10.07 -4.34
N MET A 10 -29.08 10.82 -5.42
CA MET A 10 -27.76 11.22 -5.88
C MET A 10 -27.27 12.29 -4.92
N MET A 11 -26.54 11.88 -3.89
CA MET A 11 -25.71 12.75 -3.07
C MET A 11 -25.02 13.73 -4.02
N SER A 12 -25.52 14.96 -4.10
CA SER A 12 -24.90 16.02 -4.89
C SER A 12 -23.56 16.34 -4.20
N PHE A 13 -22.53 15.59 -4.58
CA PHE A 13 -21.18 15.97 -4.24
C PHE A 13 -20.97 17.35 -4.86
N ASP A 14 -20.88 18.39 -4.03
CA ASP A 14 -20.58 19.78 -4.43
C ASP A 14 -19.15 19.91 -4.96
N LEU A 15 -18.75 18.94 -5.80
CA LEU A 15 -17.44 18.88 -6.41
C LEU A 15 -17.41 19.79 -7.64
N SER A 16 -16.53 20.78 -7.65
CA SER A 16 -16.27 21.56 -8.85
C SER A 16 -15.70 20.67 -9.97
N PRO A 17 -15.80 21.08 -11.25
CA PRO A 17 -15.15 20.33 -12.34
C PRO A 17 -13.65 20.10 -12.11
N LEU A 18 -12.98 21.03 -11.41
CA LEU A 18 -11.56 20.90 -11.05
C LEU A 18 -11.35 19.84 -9.96
N ASP A 19 -12.27 19.72 -8.99
CA ASP A 19 -12.20 18.67 -7.98
C ASP A 19 -12.37 17.27 -8.62
N TRP A 20 -13.30 17.14 -9.57
CA TRP A 20 -13.49 15.90 -10.33
C TRP A 20 -12.24 15.54 -11.15
N ALA A 21 -11.64 16.51 -11.83
CA ALA A 21 -10.42 16.28 -12.60
C ALA A 21 -9.25 15.87 -11.70
N ALA A 22 -9.08 16.53 -10.55
CA ALA A 22 -8.03 16.20 -9.58
C ALA A 22 -8.26 14.82 -8.93
N LEU A 23 -9.51 14.46 -8.61
CA LEU A 23 -9.85 13.15 -8.07
C LEU A 23 -9.62 12.04 -9.10
N LEU A 24 -10.01 12.25 -10.36
CA LEU A 24 -9.74 11.30 -11.44
C LEU A 24 -8.23 11.10 -11.64
N TRP A 25 -7.47 12.21 -11.68
CA TRP A 25 -6.01 12.16 -11.73
C TRP A 25 -5.42 11.36 -10.57
N PHE A 26 -5.88 11.61 -9.34
CA PHE A 26 -5.48 10.87 -8.15
C PHE A 26 -5.76 9.36 -8.27
N LEU A 27 -6.96 8.98 -8.69
CA LEU A 27 -7.33 7.58 -8.86
C LEU A 27 -6.49 6.90 -9.95
N VAL A 28 -6.29 7.57 -11.08
CA VAL A 28 -5.43 7.06 -12.16
C VAL A 28 -3.99 6.91 -11.69
N ALA A 29 -3.46 7.89 -10.95
CA ALA A 29 -2.11 7.84 -10.41
C ALA A 29 -1.95 6.71 -9.37
N TRP A 30 -2.90 6.57 -8.44
CA TRP A 30 -2.85 5.57 -7.38
C TRP A 30 -3.01 4.15 -7.90
N LEU A 31 -4.09 3.89 -8.63
CA LEU A 31 -4.40 2.55 -9.17
C LEU A 31 -3.47 2.19 -10.34
N GLY A 32 -3.16 3.17 -11.18
CA GLY A 32 -2.24 2.99 -12.31
C GLY A 32 -0.82 2.67 -11.87
N TYR A 33 -0.32 3.35 -10.83
CA TYR A 33 1.00 3.04 -10.27
C TYR A 33 1.07 1.60 -9.75
N ASP A 34 0.02 1.14 -9.06
CA ASP A 34 -0.05 -0.23 -8.54
C ASP A 34 -0.11 -1.29 -9.66
N ALA A 35 -0.81 -1.00 -10.75
CA ALA A 35 -0.93 -1.90 -11.90
C ALA A 35 0.35 -1.93 -12.76
N LEU A 36 1.05 -0.80 -12.87
CA LEU A 36 2.25 -0.64 -13.71
C LEU A 36 3.54 -1.04 -12.96
N SER A 37 3.62 -0.80 -11.65
CA SER A 37 4.81 -1.06 -10.82
C SER A 37 5.40 -2.49 -10.96
N PRO A 38 4.60 -3.58 -11.11
CA PRO A 38 5.14 -4.91 -11.36
C PRO A 38 5.58 -5.14 -12.81
N ARG A 39 5.05 -4.36 -13.77
CA ARG A 39 5.23 -4.56 -15.22
C ARG A 39 6.35 -3.70 -15.82
N VAL A 40 6.61 -2.55 -15.22
CA VAL A 40 7.67 -1.64 -15.67
C VAL A 40 9.00 -2.04 -15.02
N SER A 41 9.51 -3.21 -15.40
CA SER A 41 10.90 -3.58 -15.16
C SER A 41 11.72 -3.05 -16.35
N VAL A 42 12.20 -1.81 -16.24
CA VAL A 42 13.14 -1.28 -17.25
C VAL A 42 14.46 -2.06 -17.12
N ALA A 43 14.72 -2.94 -18.07
CA ALA A 43 16.00 -3.61 -18.30
C ALA A 43 16.57 -4.42 -17.11
N GLY A 44 15.74 -5.22 -16.41
CA GLY A 44 16.27 -6.14 -15.37
C GLY A 44 16.84 -5.48 -14.11
N ARG A 45 16.65 -4.16 -13.94
CA ARG A 45 17.20 -3.37 -12.83
C ARG A 45 16.15 -2.95 -11.78
N SER A 46 15.01 -3.63 -11.73
CA SER A 46 14.05 -3.33 -10.67
C SER A 46 14.50 -3.94 -9.35
N ILE A 47 14.48 -3.14 -8.28
CA ILE A 47 14.73 -3.63 -6.91
C ILE A 47 13.84 -4.83 -6.56
N ASN A 48 12.62 -4.87 -7.10
CA ASN A 48 11.68 -5.97 -6.87
C ASN A 48 12.18 -7.29 -7.48
N ASP A 49 12.79 -7.26 -8.67
CA ASP A 49 13.28 -8.47 -9.33
C ASP A 49 14.56 -8.98 -8.67
N SER A 50 15.47 -8.08 -8.28
CA SER A 50 16.64 -8.43 -7.47
C SER A 50 16.23 -9.04 -6.13
N MET A 51 15.24 -8.48 -5.45
CA MET A 51 14.72 -9.03 -4.20
C MET A 51 14.00 -10.37 -4.36
N LYS A 52 13.41 -10.68 -5.53
CA LYS A 52 12.87 -12.04 -5.81
C LYS A 52 13.99 -13.07 -5.81
N LYS A 53 15.13 -12.75 -6.44
CA LYS A 53 16.31 -13.61 -6.46
C LYS A 53 16.87 -13.81 -5.05
N VAL A 54 17.08 -12.74 -4.28
CA VAL A 54 17.56 -12.81 -2.90
C VAL A 54 16.64 -13.66 -2.01
N ARG A 55 15.31 -13.51 -2.15
CA ARG A 55 14.36 -14.34 -1.39
C ARG A 55 14.45 -15.81 -1.80
N PHE A 56 14.63 -16.10 -3.07
CA PHE A 56 14.80 -17.46 -3.55
C PHE A 56 16.09 -18.09 -2.97
N GLU A 57 17.20 -17.38 -3.02
CA GLU A 57 18.48 -17.80 -2.44
C GLU A 57 18.34 -18.03 -0.92
N TRP A 58 17.69 -17.11 -0.20
CA TRP A 58 17.39 -17.30 1.21
C TRP A 58 16.59 -18.57 1.47
N MET A 59 15.55 -18.86 0.69
CA MET A 59 14.75 -20.07 0.87
C MET A 59 15.57 -21.35 0.58
N ILE A 60 16.47 -21.32 -0.40
CA ILE A 60 17.40 -22.44 -0.67
C ILE A 60 18.29 -22.69 0.56
N GLU A 61 18.92 -21.65 1.09
CA GLU A 61 19.79 -21.75 2.26
C GLU A 61 19.02 -22.20 3.52
N MET A 62 17.82 -21.68 3.73
CA MET A 62 16.94 -22.11 4.83
C MET A 62 16.63 -23.60 4.77
N LEU A 63 16.35 -24.15 3.59
CA LEU A 63 16.03 -25.56 3.43
C LEU A 63 17.19 -26.52 3.72
N GLN A 64 18.44 -26.01 3.61
CA GLN A 64 19.65 -26.79 3.92
C GLN A 64 19.95 -26.82 5.43
N ARG A 65 19.33 -25.94 6.23
CA ARG A 65 19.56 -25.87 7.68
C ARG A 65 18.72 -26.89 8.45
N GLU A 66 19.33 -27.55 9.42
CA GLU A 66 18.61 -28.40 10.37
C GLU A 66 17.75 -27.57 11.32
N MET A 67 18.27 -26.42 11.78
CA MET A 67 17.56 -25.47 12.65
C MET A 67 17.13 -24.23 11.89
N ARG A 68 15.83 -24.07 11.71
CA ARG A 68 15.22 -22.94 10.96
C ARG A 68 14.69 -21.82 11.87
N MET A 69 15.13 -21.80 13.14
CA MET A 69 14.59 -20.87 14.15
C MET A 69 14.93 -19.43 13.83
N ALA A 70 16.15 -19.15 13.33
CA ALA A 70 16.54 -17.80 12.89
C ALA A 70 15.69 -17.31 11.71
N ASP A 71 15.43 -18.17 10.73
CA ASP A 71 14.63 -17.85 9.57
C ASP A 71 13.17 -17.57 9.97
N ALA A 72 12.60 -18.38 10.85
CA ALA A 72 11.27 -18.16 11.41
C ALA A 72 11.18 -16.83 12.18
N SER A 73 12.22 -16.46 12.94
CA SER A 73 12.30 -15.18 13.65
C SER A 73 12.32 -13.99 12.67
N LEU A 74 13.09 -14.05 11.58
CA LEU A 74 13.14 -13.01 10.56
C LEU A 74 11.76 -12.81 9.89
N VAL A 75 11.07 -13.91 9.55
CA VAL A 75 9.70 -13.85 9.04
C VAL A 75 8.77 -13.25 10.08
N GLY A 76 8.89 -13.63 11.36
CA GLY A 76 8.13 -13.10 12.48
C GLY A 76 8.27 -11.58 12.64
N HIS A 77 9.48 -11.03 12.50
CA HIS A 77 9.71 -9.58 12.51
C HIS A 77 8.96 -8.86 11.38
N THR A 78 8.95 -9.46 10.19
CA THR A 78 8.19 -8.87 9.07
C THR A 78 6.69 -8.92 9.34
N ILE A 79 6.18 -10.03 9.87
CA ILE A 79 4.77 -10.16 10.28
C ILE A 79 4.39 -9.10 11.31
N SER A 80 5.25 -8.86 12.31
CA SER A 80 5.04 -7.83 13.33
C SER A 80 4.92 -6.44 12.72
N SER A 81 5.75 -6.09 11.72
CA SER A 81 5.66 -4.82 11.01
C SER A 81 4.34 -4.66 10.25
N VAL A 82 3.86 -5.73 9.60
CA VAL A 82 2.57 -5.73 8.89
C VAL A 82 1.42 -5.60 9.88
N THR A 83 1.47 -6.33 11.00
CA THR A 83 0.46 -6.27 12.06
C THR A 83 0.36 -4.87 12.66
N PHE A 84 1.51 -4.26 12.98
CA PHE A 84 1.55 -2.88 13.45
C PHE A 84 0.87 -1.92 12.46
N SER A 85 1.19 -2.03 11.17
CA SER A 85 0.60 -1.19 10.14
C SER A 85 -0.91 -1.41 10.01
N ALA A 86 -1.39 -2.66 10.06
CA ALA A 86 -2.80 -2.99 10.02
C ALA A 86 -3.55 -2.40 11.24
N SER A 87 -2.99 -2.58 12.45
CA SER A 87 -3.60 -2.05 13.69
C SER A 87 -3.64 -0.52 13.68
N THR A 88 -2.56 0.13 13.26
CA THR A 88 -2.52 1.60 13.13
C THR A 88 -3.58 2.08 12.12
N THR A 89 -3.75 1.37 11.00
CA THR A 89 -4.78 1.70 10.00
C THR A 89 -6.18 1.66 10.61
N MET A 90 -6.49 0.64 11.43
CA MET A 90 -7.80 0.55 12.11
C MET A 90 -8.05 1.72 13.04
N ILE A 91 -7.03 2.17 13.79
CA ILE A 91 -7.13 3.34 14.66
C ILE A 91 -7.44 4.61 13.83
N VAL A 92 -6.75 4.78 12.70
CA VAL A 92 -6.99 5.92 11.80
C VAL A 92 -8.41 5.87 11.23
N ILE A 93 -8.87 4.70 10.76
CA ILE A 93 -10.23 4.53 10.25
C ILE A 93 -11.25 4.86 11.33
N ALA A 94 -11.08 4.37 12.58
CA ALA A 94 -11.97 4.68 13.68
C ALA A 94 -12.03 6.20 13.96
N GLY A 95 -10.87 6.89 13.92
CA GLY A 95 -10.81 8.35 14.03
C GLY A 95 -11.56 9.07 12.92
N LEU A 96 -11.40 8.63 11.67
CA LEU A 96 -12.10 9.20 10.50
C LEU A 96 -13.61 8.95 10.56
N VAL A 97 -14.05 7.78 11.02
CA VAL A 97 -15.48 7.49 11.27
C VAL A 97 -16.01 8.40 12.37
N GLY A 98 -15.22 8.68 13.44
CA GLY A 98 -15.57 9.66 14.47
C GLY A 98 -15.75 11.08 13.89
N VAL A 99 -14.89 11.50 12.97
CA VAL A 99 -15.02 12.78 12.23
C VAL A 99 -16.31 12.82 11.41
N LEU A 100 -16.68 11.72 10.75
CA LEU A 100 -17.96 11.62 10.03
C LEU A 100 -19.17 11.65 10.96
N GLY A 101 -19.03 11.17 12.21
CA GLY A 101 -20.09 11.19 13.22
C GLY A 101 -20.43 12.60 13.70
N ASP A 102 -19.48 13.55 13.64
CA ASP A 102 -19.70 14.98 13.95
C ASP A 102 -19.03 15.86 12.88
N ILE A 103 -19.55 15.72 11.67
CA ILE A 103 -18.99 16.40 10.49
C ILE A 103 -19.09 17.93 10.60
N GLY A 104 -20.11 18.45 11.30
CA GLY A 104 -20.30 19.89 11.48
C GLY A 104 -19.20 20.51 12.33
N GLN A 105 -18.83 19.90 13.44
CA GLN A 105 -17.74 20.38 14.29
C GLN A 105 -16.39 20.25 13.56
N ALA A 106 -16.15 19.11 12.91
CA ALA A 106 -14.92 18.88 12.17
C ALA A 106 -14.75 19.88 11.01
N TYR A 107 -15.83 20.19 10.30
CA TYR A 107 -15.85 21.22 9.24
C TYR A 107 -15.49 22.60 9.79
N ASN A 108 -16.08 23.02 10.94
CA ASN A 108 -15.79 24.31 11.57
C ASN A 108 -14.29 24.44 11.92
N VAL A 109 -13.69 23.36 12.43
CA VAL A 109 -12.25 23.31 12.73
C VAL A 109 -11.44 23.39 11.43
N ALA A 110 -11.78 22.60 10.44
CA ALA A 110 -11.07 22.55 9.17
C ALA A 110 -11.14 23.88 8.38
N SER A 111 -12.32 24.49 8.33
CA SER A 111 -12.52 25.78 7.64
C SER A 111 -11.82 26.96 8.34
N GLY A 112 -11.55 26.84 9.65
CA GLY A 112 -10.75 27.81 10.40
C GLY A 112 -9.24 27.74 10.14
N LEU A 113 -8.74 26.73 9.44
CA LEU A 113 -7.33 26.61 9.12
C LEU A 113 -6.92 27.66 8.05
N ARG A 114 -5.81 28.36 8.29
CA ARG A 114 -5.33 29.45 7.40
C ARG A 114 -5.07 29.03 5.95
N PHE A 115 -4.79 27.75 5.72
CA PHE A 115 -4.48 27.22 4.39
C PHE A 115 -5.68 26.53 3.74
N ALA A 116 -6.81 26.39 4.44
CA ALA A 116 -8.00 25.76 3.88
C ALA A 116 -8.63 26.67 2.82
N ALA A 117 -8.87 26.12 1.63
CA ALA A 117 -9.67 26.79 0.62
C ALA A 117 -11.14 26.87 1.06
N PRO A 118 -11.88 27.91 0.69
CA PRO A 118 -13.33 27.96 0.91
C PRO A 118 -14.00 26.72 0.32
N MET A 119 -14.80 26.04 1.12
CA MET A 119 -15.49 24.81 0.71
C MET A 119 -16.83 24.70 1.43
N SER A 120 -17.77 23.95 0.84
CA SER A 120 -19.01 23.57 1.53
C SER A 120 -18.76 22.41 2.51
N GLN A 121 -19.66 22.24 3.48
CA GLN A 121 -19.61 21.09 4.41
C GLN A 121 -19.72 19.76 3.63
N SER A 122 -20.55 19.71 2.59
CA SER A 122 -20.71 18.54 1.72
C SER A 122 -19.42 18.16 0.98
N LEU A 123 -18.68 19.18 0.48
CA LEU A 123 -17.36 18.95 -0.13
C LEU A 123 -16.35 18.45 0.91
N PHE A 124 -16.36 18.97 2.13
CA PHE A 124 -15.50 18.48 3.21
C PHE A 124 -15.81 17.03 3.57
N GLU A 125 -17.09 16.68 3.71
CA GLU A 125 -17.53 15.31 3.95
C GLU A 125 -17.04 14.35 2.85
N SER A 126 -17.16 14.76 1.58
CA SER A 126 -16.66 14.00 0.43
C SER A 126 -15.15 13.72 0.53
N LYS A 127 -14.36 14.72 0.94
CA LYS A 127 -12.91 14.56 1.16
C LYS A 127 -12.62 13.56 2.29
N VAL A 128 -13.38 13.63 3.39
CA VAL A 128 -13.24 12.69 4.52
C VAL A 128 -13.64 11.27 4.09
N LEU A 129 -14.65 11.10 3.28
CA LEU A 129 -15.04 9.79 2.73
C LEU A 129 -13.95 9.21 1.82
N VAL A 130 -13.35 10.03 0.95
CA VAL A 130 -12.26 9.60 0.07
C VAL A 130 -11.06 9.12 0.87
N ILE A 131 -10.59 9.89 1.87
CA ILE A 131 -9.44 9.49 2.69
C ILE A 131 -9.75 8.22 3.49
N THR A 132 -10.99 8.09 4.02
CA THR A 132 -11.44 6.89 4.71
C THR A 132 -11.39 5.67 3.76
N GLY A 133 -11.88 5.81 2.54
CA GLY A 133 -11.80 4.77 1.51
C GLY A 133 -10.37 4.33 1.20
N VAL A 134 -9.43 5.28 1.12
CA VAL A 134 -8.00 4.98 0.92
C VAL A 134 -7.44 4.15 2.08
N PHE A 135 -7.76 4.50 3.33
CA PHE A 135 -7.31 3.74 4.49
C PHE A 135 -7.99 2.36 4.60
N VAL A 136 -9.26 2.24 4.22
CA VAL A 136 -9.96 0.95 4.15
C VAL A 136 -9.25 0.02 3.14
N VAL A 137 -8.89 0.52 1.97
CA VAL A 137 -8.11 -0.26 0.99
C VAL A 137 -6.74 -0.63 1.55
N ALA A 138 -6.04 0.28 2.23
CA ALA A 138 -4.77 -0.02 2.89
C ALA A 138 -4.91 -1.15 3.91
N PHE A 139 -5.95 -1.11 4.75
CA PHE A 139 -6.25 -2.14 5.74
C PHE A 139 -6.45 -3.52 5.10
N PHE A 140 -7.24 -3.60 4.03
CA PHE A 140 -7.43 -4.87 3.33
C PHE A 140 -6.13 -5.40 2.71
N ARG A 141 -5.26 -4.53 2.21
CA ARG A 141 -3.94 -4.93 1.68
C ARG A 141 -3.02 -5.48 2.77
N PHE A 142 -2.98 -4.86 3.96
CA PHE A 142 -2.23 -5.39 5.10
C PHE A 142 -2.81 -6.71 5.61
N SER A 143 -4.13 -6.82 5.74
CA SER A 143 -4.81 -8.05 6.13
C SER A 143 -4.53 -9.18 5.16
N TRP A 144 -4.52 -8.89 3.85
CA TRP A 144 -4.18 -9.86 2.82
C TRP A 144 -2.71 -10.28 2.90
N SER A 145 -1.80 -9.33 3.15
CA SER A 145 -0.38 -9.62 3.40
C SER A 145 -0.19 -10.56 4.59
N LEU A 146 -0.86 -10.29 5.72
CA LEU A 146 -0.83 -11.17 6.91
C LEU A 146 -1.29 -12.58 6.60
N ARG A 147 -2.37 -12.72 5.84
CA ARG A 147 -2.86 -14.04 5.41
C ARG A 147 -1.82 -14.79 4.58
N GLN A 148 -1.16 -14.10 3.65
CA GLN A 148 -0.09 -14.71 2.84
C GLN A 148 1.12 -15.12 3.68
N TYR A 149 1.50 -14.32 4.71
CA TYR A 149 2.54 -14.70 5.66
C TYR A 149 2.15 -15.93 6.50
N ASN A 150 0.88 -16.06 6.91
CA ASN A 150 0.40 -17.23 7.62
C ASN A 150 0.52 -18.49 6.75
N TYR A 151 0.20 -18.40 5.45
CA TYR A 151 0.42 -19.49 4.50
C TYR A 151 1.91 -19.81 4.35
N LEU A 152 2.78 -18.77 4.29
CA LEU A 152 4.22 -18.96 4.23
C LEU A 152 4.73 -19.71 5.46
N CYS A 153 4.31 -19.36 6.67
CA CYS A 153 4.68 -20.07 7.90
C CYS A 153 4.27 -21.54 7.86
N ALA A 154 3.04 -21.83 7.39
CA ALA A 154 2.58 -23.22 7.24
C ALA A 154 3.44 -24.01 6.24
N LEU A 155 3.80 -23.40 5.11
CA LEU A 155 4.66 -24.04 4.10
C LEU A 155 6.11 -24.20 4.60
N ILE A 156 6.64 -23.27 5.40
CA ILE A 156 7.96 -23.43 6.05
C ILE A 156 7.93 -24.63 7.00
N GLY A 157 6.84 -24.77 7.78
CA GLY A 157 6.68 -25.92 8.68
C GLY A 157 6.55 -27.26 7.96
N ALA A 158 5.94 -27.29 6.78
CA ALA A 158 5.78 -28.48 5.93
C ALA A 158 6.96 -28.69 4.95
N ALA A 159 7.97 -27.83 4.98
CA ALA A 159 9.06 -27.86 4.00
C ALA A 159 9.95 -29.11 4.16
N PRO A 160 10.48 -29.66 3.03
CA PRO A 160 11.27 -30.90 3.04
C PRO A 160 12.49 -30.82 3.99
N SER A 161 12.91 -31.98 4.47
CA SER A 161 14.07 -32.09 5.34
C SER A 161 15.37 -31.75 4.58
N PRO A 162 16.48 -31.37 5.27
CA PRO A 162 17.77 -31.09 4.63
C PRO A 162 18.33 -32.25 3.79
N ARG A 163 17.84 -33.48 4.04
CA ARG A 163 18.28 -34.68 3.32
C ARG A 163 17.62 -34.85 1.96
N GLU A 164 16.45 -34.24 1.73
CA GLU A 164 15.64 -34.36 0.51
C GLU A 164 16.00 -33.27 -0.53
N LYS A 165 17.30 -33.20 -0.87
CA LYS A 165 17.86 -32.14 -1.73
C LYS A 165 17.18 -31.98 -3.10
N ASN A 166 16.64 -33.05 -3.64
CA ASN A 166 15.91 -33.06 -4.91
C ASN A 166 14.60 -32.24 -4.87
N LEU A 167 14.02 -32.00 -3.69
CA LEU A 167 12.81 -31.22 -3.51
C LEU A 167 13.06 -29.75 -3.18
N HIS A 168 14.31 -29.39 -2.79
CA HIS A 168 14.61 -28.06 -2.27
C HIS A 168 14.36 -26.96 -3.29
N GLN A 169 14.76 -27.15 -4.55
CA GLN A 169 14.63 -26.10 -5.57
C GLN A 169 13.17 -25.71 -5.82
N ARG A 170 12.28 -26.72 -5.89
CA ARG A 170 10.85 -26.51 -6.06
C ARG A 170 10.24 -25.84 -4.83
N ALA A 171 10.51 -26.36 -3.64
CA ALA A 171 10.01 -25.83 -2.40
C ALA A 171 10.47 -24.38 -2.17
N ALA A 172 11.76 -24.07 -2.40
CA ALA A 172 12.31 -22.72 -2.32
C ALA A 172 11.60 -21.75 -3.25
N LEU A 173 11.32 -22.19 -4.49
CA LEU A 173 10.61 -21.36 -5.46
C LEU A 173 9.19 -21.02 -5.01
N GLU A 174 8.46 -21.99 -4.47
CA GLU A 174 7.09 -21.82 -3.95
C GLU A 174 7.08 -20.87 -2.73
N LEU A 175 7.98 -21.08 -1.77
CA LEU A 175 8.17 -20.23 -0.60
C LEU A 175 8.55 -18.78 -0.98
N ALA A 176 9.52 -18.60 -1.87
CA ALA A 176 9.97 -17.29 -2.33
C ALA A 176 8.88 -16.54 -3.10
N LYS A 177 8.08 -17.23 -3.91
CA LYS A 177 6.93 -16.64 -4.60
C LYS A 177 5.89 -16.16 -3.60
N LEU A 178 5.52 -16.98 -2.62
CA LEU A 178 4.51 -16.61 -1.61
C LEU A 178 4.99 -15.45 -0.74
N MET A 179 6.25 -15.47 -0.31
CA MET A 179 6.85 -14.34 0.39
C MET A 179 6.84 -13.05 -0.44
N THR A 180 7.10 -13.16 -1.75
CA THR A 180 7.07 -12.01 -2.66
C THR A 180 5.66 -11.43 -2.78
N LEU A 181 4.63 -12.27 -2.84
CA LEU A 181 3.23 -11.83 -2.85
C LEU A 181 2.88 -11.09 -1.55
N ALA A 182 3.27 -11.63 -0.38
CA ALA A 182 3.02 -11.02 0.91
C ALA A 182 3.69 -9.63 1.02
N VAL A 183 4.97 -9.53 0.66
CA VAL A 183 5.71 -8.25 0.64
C VAL A 183 5.08 -7.26 -0.36
N THR A 184 4.64 -7.72 -1.51
CA THR A 184 4.00 -6.85 -2.51
C THR A 184 2.70 -6.24 -1.96
N SER A 185 1.85 -7.07 -1.33
CA SER A 185 0.62 -6.60 -0.69
C SER A 185 0.90 -5.59 0.44
N PHE A 186 1.93 -5.84 1.27
CA PHE A 186 2.38 -4.91 2.30
C PHE A 186 2.82 -3.56 1.72
N ASN A 187 3.69 -3.59 0.71
CA ASN A 187 4.18 -2.37 0.05
C ASN A 187 3.05 -1.58 -0.62
N GLN A 188 2.03 -2.26 -1.16
CA GLN A 188 0.83 -1.62 -1.69
C GLN A 188 0.04 -0.91 -0.59
N GLY A 189 -0.10 -1.53 0.59
CA GLY A 189 -0.70 -0.88 1.76
C GLY A 189 0.06 0.37 2.19
N LEU A 190 1.39 0.31 2.29
CA LEU A 190 2.23 1.48 2.61
C LEU A 190 2.09 2.61 1.59
N ARG A 191 2.01 2.29 0.29
CA ARG A 191 1.78 3.30 -0.75
C ARG A 191 0.46 4.02 -0.58
N SER A 192 -0.58 3.32 -0.15
CA SER A 192 -1.88 3.95 0.14
C SER A 192 -1.76 5.06 1.19
N TYR A 193 -0.83 4.95 2.16
CA TYR A 193 -0.57 6.02 3.13
C TYR A 193 -0.03 7.29 2.46
N TYR A 194 0.92 7.16 1.52
CA TYR A 194 1.43 8.32 0.79
C TYR A 194 0.32 9.01 -0.01
N PHE A 195 -0.56 8.23 -0.63
CA PHE A 195 -1.71 8.77 -1.34
C PHE A 195 -2.76 9.37 -0.39
N ALA A 196 -2.97 8.79 0.81
CA ALA A 196 -3.84 9.39 1.82
C ALA A 196 -3.36 10.78 2.26
N LEU A 197 -2.04 11.00 2.36
CA LEU A 197 -1.47 12.33 2.64
C LEU A 197 -1.81 13.34 1.53
N CYS A 198 -1.88 12.92 0.27
CA CYS A 198 -2.31 13.80 -0.82
C CYS A 198 -3.75 14.28 -0.61
N VAL A 199 -4.64 13.40 -0.13
CA VAL A 199 -6.04 13.77 0.14
C VAL A 199 -6.14 14.82 1.24
N LEU A 200 -5.25 14.83 2.24
CA LEU A 200 -5.19 15.90 3.24
C LEU A 200 -4.83 17.26 2.59
N VAL A 201 -3.94 17.26 1.61
CA VAL A 201 -3.57 18.48 0.88
C VAL A 201 -4.74 19.03 0.05
N TRP A 202 -5.75 18.20 -0.26
CA TRP A 202 -6.97 18.65 -0.94
C TRP A 202 -7.77 19.69 -0.12
N LEU A 203 -7.55 19.80 1.18
CA LEU A 203 -8.12 20.89 1.99
C LEU A 203 -7.65 22.27 1.51
N ALA A 204 -6.45 22.38 0.97
CA ALA A 204 -5.90 23.60 0.41
C ALA A 204 -6.41 23.90 -1.03
N GLY A 205 -7.16 22.98 -1.63
CA GLY A 205 -7.76 23.10 -2.95
C GLY A 205 -7.34 22.03 -3.95
N PRO A 206 -8.08 21.86 -5.05
CA PRO A 206 -7.86 20.79 -6.02
C PRO A 206 -6.52 20.89 -6.76
N GLY A 207 -6.00 22.09 -7.00
CA GLY A 207 -4.70 22.30 -7.63
C GLY A 207 -3.55 21.78 -6.77
N TRP A 208 -3.56 22.06 -5.47
CA TRP A 208 -2.57 21.56 -4.53
C TRP A 208 -2.66 20.03 -4.36
N PHE A 209 -3.86 19.49 -4.38
CA PHE A 209 -4.09 18.05 -4.37
C PHE A 209 -3.48 17.35 -5.59
N ALA A 210 -3.71 17.88 -6.79
CA ALA A 210 -3.13 17.36 -8.02
C ALA A 210 -1.59 17.45 -8.01
N LEU A 211 -1.03 18.56 -7.52
CA LEU A 211 0.42 18.75 -7.39
C LEU A 211 1.03 17.79 -6.37
N ALA A 212 0.40 17.60 -5.19
CA ALA A 212 0.84 16.64 -4.18
C ALA A 212 0.82 15.20 -4.72
N THR A 213 -0.23 14.83 -5.46
CA THR A 213 -0.34 13.53 -6.12
C THR A 213 0.80 13.32 -7.11
N PHE A 214 1.10 14.30 -7.96
CA PHE A 214 2.23 14.25 -8.88
C PHE A 214 3.56 14.10 -8.13
N GLY A 215 3.77 14.88 -7.06
CA GLY A 215 4.96 14.80 -6.22
C GLY A 215 5.17 13.43 -5.60
N VAL A 216 4.10 12.82 -5.06
CA VAL A 216 4.15 11.45 -4.51
C VAL A 216 4.52 10.42 -5.58
N VAL A 217 3.93 10.50 -6.77
CA VAL A 217 4.29 9.61 -7.89
C VAL A 217 5.77 9.75 -8.24
N LEU A 218 6.27 10.97 -8.32
CA LEU A 218 7.67 11.24 -8.64
C LEU A 218 8.64 10.71 -7.57
N VAL A 219 8.30 10.89 -6.30
CA VAL A 219 9.07 10.32 -5.16
C VAL A 219 9.09 8.80 -5.22
N LEU A 220 7.93 8.16 -5.46
CA LEU A 220 7.82 6.71 -5.57
C LEU A 220 8.66 6.16 -6.74
N LEU A 221 8.62 6.83 -7.90
CA LEU A 221 9.44 6.45 -9.05
C LEU A 221 10.94 6.59 -8.74
N ARG A 222 11.34 7.70 -8.11
CA ARG A 222 12.74 7.92 -7.72
C ARG A 222 13.23 6.85 -6.74
N HIS A 223 12.43 6.48 -5.74
CA HIS A 223 12.79 5.42 -4.80
C HIS A 223 12.87 4.05 -5.48
N HIS A 224 12.03 3.80 -6.47
CA HIS A 224 12.00 2.53 -7.18
C HIS A 224 13.23 2.31 -8.08
N TYR A 225 13.76 3.38 -8.71
CA TYR A 225 14.82 3.27 -9.73
C TYR A 225 16.17 3.87 -9.29
N GLY A 226 16.21 4.75 -8.30
CA GLY A 226 17.40 5.57 -8.02
C GLY A 226 17.99 5.43 -6.62
N SER A 227 17.47 4.53 -5.76
CA SER A 227 17.98 4.44 -4.40
C SER A 227 19.32 3.72 -4.30
N ALA A 228 20.20 4.17 -3.37
CA ALA A 228 21.46 3.50 -3.07
C ALA A 228 21.24 2.03 -2.67
N ALA A 229 20.15 1.75 -1.93
CA ALA A 229 19.74 0.39 -1.58
C ALA A 229 19.45 -0.47 -2.82
N ALA A 230 18.80 0.09 -3.85
CA ALA A 230 18.53 -0.63 -5.09
C ALA A 230 19.83 -1.06 -5.78
N ARG A 231 20.84 -0.20 -5.80
CA ARG A 231 22.16 -0.52 -6.39
C ARG A 231 22.84 -1.67 -5.66
N LEU A 232 22.93 -1.58 -4.32
CA LEU A 232 23.57 -2.62 -3.49
C LEU A 232 22.87 -3.98 -3.63
N ILE A 233 21.53 -4.00 -3.65
CA ILE A 233 20.75 -5.23 -3.80
C ILE A 233 20.94 -5.81 -5.21
N THR A 234 20.99 -4.96 -6.24
CA THR A 234 21.22 -5.40 -7.62
C THR A 234 22.63 -5.96 -7.78
N GLU A 235 23.65 -5.32 -7.19
CA GLU A 235 25.03 -5.82 -7.19
C GLU A 235 25.14 -7.16 -6.47
N HIS A 236 24.47 -7.34 -5.35
CA HIS A 236 24.40 -8.62 -4.64
C HIS A 236 23.76 -9.71 -5.49
N ALA A 237 22.60 -9.42 -6.12
CA ALA A 237 21.87 -10.37 -6.94
C ALA A 237 22.57 -10.73 -8.28
N THR A 238 23.58 -9.94 -8.71
CA THR A 238 24.36 -10.20 -9.93
C THR A 238 25.68 -10.89 -9.70
N LYS A 239 26.13 -11.03 -8.43
CA LYS A 239 27.31 -11.83 -8.13
C LYS A 239 27.03 -13.30 -8.40
N PRO A 240 27.98 -14.00 -9.07
CA PRO A 240 27.89 -15.41 -9.38
C PRO A 240 27.90 -16.27 -8.12
#